data_0a2752004e8eb9b0a46a6ee2bd67d1bd
#
_entry.id   0a2752004e8eb9b0a46a6ee2bd67d1bd
#
_cell.length_a   1.000
_cell.length_b   1.000
_cell.length_c   1.000
_cell.angle_alpha   90.00
_cell.angle_beta   90.00
_cell.angle_gamma   90.00
#
_symmetry.space_group_name_H-M   'P 1'
#
loop_
_entity.id
_entity.type
_entity.pdbx_description
1 polymer ?
#
loop_
_entity_poly.entity_id
_entity_poly.type
_entity_poly.pdbx_seq_one_letter_code
_entity_poly.pdbx_strand_id
1 'polypeptide(L)'
;MLFRSEIVNDVCQRAVKYGIRCFYKKTDSALRGNVGSELQAAADAVFGKNIVFVPAFPAMRRITVDGVHYIDGIPVKESVFGQDPFEPVMYDRVDELLRATGYRGGVIGVSKAERKLQTAEDWKTQASEERRQKAVEAAKQQLFLYDAETDADLDEIAEAVSKKSDIPILAGCAGFAAKLPELLKLPVKKSGDVKLKENLVFLCGSVNPITKSQIVYGEKMGIPRIHLKPEEKLEISYWDQPEGLGKIRQLAKDGMQHIIIDSNDEEGHNDTMEYAAKKGYSIEDVRVRISETLGYLLKKLIDAGMEGTYLITGGDTLIGFMKAIGVSELEPVNEIRPGCVLTSLNYQDKKHYVITKSGGFGQERLIEQLTRILAQ
;
A
#
# COMPACT_ATOMS: atom_id res chain seq x y z
N MET A 1 -11.09 -0.08 -15.92
CA MET A 1 -9.75 0.07 -16.52
C MET A 1 -9.47 1.46 -17.08
N LEU A 2 -10.31 2.00 -17.97
CA LEU A 2 -10.09 3.30 -18.64
C LEU A 2 -9.90 4.47 -17.65
N PHE A 3 -10.73 4.60 -16.64
CA PHE A 3 -10.72 5.73 -15.72
C PHE A 3 -9.37 5.91 -14.95
N ARG A 4 -8.74 4.82 -14.48
CA ARG A 4 -7.46 4.93 -13.73
C ARG A 4 -6.29 5.30 -14.66
N SER A 5 -6.24 4.77 -15.86
CA SER A 5 -5.21 5.11 -16.86
C SER A 5 -5.33 6.55 -17.34
N GLU A 6 -6.55 7.08 -17.47
CA GLU A 6 -6.79 8.49 -17.80
C GLU A 6 -6.25 9.43 -16.72
N ILE A 7 -6.48 9.12 -15.44
CA ILE A 7 -5.93 9.90 -14.33
C ILE A 7 -4.39 9.89 -14.36
N VAL A 8 -3.76 8.71 -14.54
CA VAL A 8 -2.30 8.61 -14.61
C VAL A 8 -1.76 9.45 -15.77
N ASN A 9 -2.40 9.37 -16.95
CA ASN A 9 -2.00 10.15 -18.11
C ASN A 9 -2.10 11.66 -17.85
N ASP A 10 -3.23 12.14 -17.32
CA ASP A 10 -3.44 13.56 -16.99
C ASP A 10 -2.39 14.08 -15.98
N VAL A 11 -2.17 13.33 -14.90
CA VAL A 11 -1.17 13.71 -13.88
C VAL A 11 0.23 13.79 -14.49
N CYS A 12 0.63 12.79 -15.28
CA CYS A 12 1.94 12.80 -15.92
C CYS A 12 2.08 13.95 -16.94
N GLN A 13 1.07 14.20 -17.77
CA GLN A 13 1.08 15.33 -18.72
C GLN A 13 1.18 16.69 -17.99
N ARG A 14 0.45 16.86 -16.90
CA ARG A 14 0.53 18.07 -16.08
C ARG A 14 1.92 18.22 -15.48
N ALA A 15 2.49 17.15 -14.93
CA ALA A 15 3.84 17.17 -14.37
C ALA A 15 4.89 17.55 -15.42
N VAL A 16 4.79 17.01 -16.65
CA VAL A 16 5.66 17.41 -17.78
C VAL A 16 5.56 18.92 -18.08
N LYS A 17 4.34 19.49 -18.05
CA LYS A 17 4.14 20.94 -18.25
C LYS A 17 4.82 21.78 -17.17
N TYR A 18 4.95 21.25 -15.94
CA TYR A 18 5.69 21.87 -14.84
C TYR A 18 7.21 21.59 -14.87
N GLY A 19 7.71 20.96 -15.94
CA GLY A 19 9.15 20.70 -16.11
C GLY A 19 9.66 19.48 -15.37
N ILE A 20 8.79 18.63 -14.81
CA ILE A 20 9.18 17.37 -14.19
C ILE A 20 9.70 16.42 -15.26
N ARG A 21 10.88 15.82 -15.05
CA ARG A 21 11.56 14.97 -16.01
C ARG A 21 11.75 13.52 -15.55
N CYS A 22 11.68 13.26 -14.25
CA CYS A 22 11.81 11.93 -13.66
C CYS A 22 10.50 11.55 -13.00
N PHE A 23 10.01 10.36 -13.29
CA PHE A 23 8.75 9.83 -12.78
C PHE A 23 9.00 8.49 -12.10
N TYR A 24 8.40 8.29 -10.95
CA TYR A 24 8.29 6.99 -10.33
C TYR A 24 6.82 6.56 -10.28
N LYS A 25 6.47 5.52 -11.04
CA LYS A 25 5.14 4.93 -10.99
C LYS A 25 5.10 3.85 -9.92
N LYS A 26 4.55 4.19 -8.77
CA LYS A 26 4.39 3.25 -7.66
C LYS A 26 3.30 2.22 -7.99
N THR A 27 3.65 0.93 -7.90
CA THR A 27 2.73 -0.20 -8.08
C THR A 27 2.43 -0.90 -6.76
N ASP A 28 1.40 -1.73 -6.75
CA ASP A 28 1.17 -2.67 -5.65
C ASP A 28 2.25 -3.75 -5.65
N SER A 29 2.70 -4.18 -4.47
CA SER A 29 3.79 -5.16 -4.35
C SER A 29 3.34 -6.60 -4.55
N ALA A 30 2.01 -6.86 -4.64
CA ALA A 30 1.44 -8.12 -5.10
C ALA A 30 0.92 -8.03 -6.55
N LEU A 31 1.22 -6.92 -7.26
CA LEU A 31 0.82 -6.67 -8.64
C LEU A 31 -0.70 -6.59 -8.88
N ARG A 32 -1.50 -6.27 -7.84
CA ARG A 32 -2.94 -6.03 -7.98
C ARG A 32 -3.20 -4.77 -8.80
N GLY A 33 -4.37 -4.74 -9.44
CA GLY A 33 -4.86 -3.56 -10.17
C GLY A 33 -4.42 -3.51 -11.62
N ASN A 34 -4.47 -2.33 -12.21
CA ASN A 34 -4.30 -2.11 -13.66
C ASN A 34 -2.85 -1.75 -14.03
N VAL A 35 -1.88 -2.55 -13.55
CA VAL A 35 -0.44 -2.23 -13.65
C VAL A 35 -0.03 -1.90 -15.09
N GLY A 36 -0.41 -2.73 -16.05
CA GLY A 36 -0.02 -2.57 -17.45
C GLY A 36 -0.59 -1.30 -18.10
N SER A 37 -1.89 -1.03 -17.94
CA SER A 37 -2.52 0.16 -18.53
C SER A 37 -2.07 1.47 -17.86
N GLU A 38 -1.74 1.43 -16.56
CA GLU A 38 -1.21 2.59 -15.86
C GLU A 38 0.24 2.90 -16.27
N LEU A 39 1.07 1.87 -16.46
CA LEU A 39 2.43 2.04 -17.00
C LEU A 39 2.39 2.53 -18.45
N GLN A 40 1.49 1.99 -19.28
CA GLN A 40 1.28 2.46 -20.64
C GLN A 40 0.87 3.95 -20.66
N ALA A 41 -0.08 4.32 -19.81
CA ALA A 41 -0.57 5.70 -19.74
C ALA A 41 0.52 6.70 -19.29
N ALA A 42 1.37 6.30 -18.33
CA ALA A 42 2.52 7.10 -17.91
C ALA A 42 3.51 7.29 -19.08
N ALA A 43 3.81 6.23 -19.78
CA ALA A 43 4.74 6.25 -20.88
C ALA A 43 4.23 7.06 -22.09
N ASP A 44 2.95 6.93 -22.43
CA ASP A 44 2.31 7.71 -23.48
C ASP A 44 2.35 9.22 -23.14
N ALA A 45 2.15 9.58 -21.86
CA ALA A 45 2.21 10.97 -21.40
C ALA A 45 3.62 11.57 -21.45
N VAL A 46 4.68 10.73 -21.29
CA VAL A 46 6.08 11.15 -21.27
C VAL A 46 6.79 10.85 -22.60
N PHE A 47 6.06 10.93 -23.69
CA PHE A 47 6.56 10.81 -25.08
C PHE A 47 7.22 9.45 -25.42
N GLY A 48 6.63 8.35 -24.93
CA GLY A 48 7.02 7.00 -25.35
C GLY A 48 8.39 6.55 -24.89
N LYS A 49 8.87 7.07 -23.78
CA LYS A 49 10.17 6.70 -23.23
C LYS A 49 10.17 5.31 -22.56
N ASN A 50 11.35 4.74 -22.43
CA ASN A 50 11.54 3.46 -21.78
C ASN A 50 11.15 3.48 -20.30
N ILE A 51 10.74 2.33 -19.80
CA ILE A 51 10.38 2.13 -18.38
C ILE A 51 11.38 1.14 -17.77
N VAL A 52 11.83 1.44 -16.55
CA VAL A 52 12.48 0.46 -15.67
C VAL A 52 11.46 0.01 -14.64
N PHE A 53 11.13 -1.27 -14.64
CA PHE A 53 10.14 -1.84 -13.73
C PHE A 53 10.78 -2.87 -12.80
N VAL A 54 10.72 -2.61 -11.49
CA VAL A 54 11.27 -3.45 -10.42
C VAL A 54 10.15 -3.76 -9.42
N PRO A 55 9.37 -4.82 -9.64
CA PRO A 55 8.21 -5.12 -8.79
C PRO A 55 8.57 -5.69 -7.42
N ALA A 56 9.77 -6.20 -7.23
CA ALA A 56 10.19 -6.91 -6.03
C ALA A 56 10.25 -6.03 -4.76
N PHE A 57 9.99 -6.69 -3.63
CA PHE A 57 10.16 -6.15 -2.27
C PHE A 57 10.69 -7.26 -1.35
N PRO A 58 12.00 -7.57 -1.43
CA PRO A 58 12.60 -8.71 -0.73
C PRO A 58 12.38 -8.69 0.79
N ALA A 59 12.51 -7.52 1.43
CA ALA A 59 12.24 -7.35 2.86
C ALA A 59 10.83 -7.81 3.27
N MET A 60 9.88 -7.86 2.32
CA MET A 60 8.52 -8.35 2.49
C MET A 60 8.31 -9.73 1.84
N ARG A 61 9.40 -10.46 1.54
CA ARG A 61 9.40 -11.77 0.89
C ARG A 61 8.61 -11.80 -0.44
N ARG A 62 8.68 -10.69 -1.18
CA ARG A 62 8.11 -10.54 -2.52
C ARG A 62 9.26 -10.39 -3.50
N ILE A 63 9.49 -11.40 -4.30
CA ILE A 63 10.65 -11.48 -5.18
C ILE A 63 10.21 -11.73 -6.62
N THR A 64 11.09 -11.39 -7.55
CA THR A 64 10.89 -11.69 -8.97
C THR A 64 12.09 -12.48 -9.47
N VAL A 65 11.85 -13.66 -10.02
CA VAL A 65 12.87 -14.58 -10.53
C VAL A 65 12.43 -15.08 -11.90
N ASP A 66 13.29 -14.91 -12.90
CA ASP A 66 13.01 -15.30 -14.30
C ASP A 66 11.68 -14.75 -14.82
N GLY A 67 11.32 -13.52 -14.38
CA GLY A 67 10.10 -12.84 -14.74
C GLY A 67 8.83 -13.36 -14.03
N VAL A 68 8.95 -14.30 -13.10
CA VAL A 68 7.86 -14.79 -12.24
C VAL A 68 7.89 -14.09 -10.91
N HIS A 69 6.74 -13.62 -10.45
CA HIS A 69 6.60 -12.94 -9.16
C HIS A 69 6.12 -13.89 -8.06
N TYR A 70 6.86 -13.93 -6.96
CA TYR A 70 6.61 -14.81 -5.81
C TYR A 70 6.25 -13.98 -4.57
N ILE A 71 5.38 -14.54 -3.74
CA ILE A 71 5.02 -14.01 -2.42
C ILE A 71 5.18 -15.15 -1.41
N ASP A 72 6.02 -14.93 -0.39
CA ASP A 72 6.34 -15.94 0.62
C ASP A 72 6.81 -17.30 0.04
N GLY A 73 7.46 -17.25 -1.12
CA GLY A 73 8.03 -18.42 -1.79
C GLY A 73 7.06 -19.17 -2.71
N ILE A 74 5.81 -18.71 -2.86
CA ILE A 74 4.85 -19.27 -3.80
C ILE A 74 4.52 -18.28 -4.93
N PRO A 75 4.21 -18.72 -6.15
CA PRO A 75 3.80 -17.85 -7.24
C PRO A 75 2.62 -16.96 -6.84
N VAL A 76 2.62 -15.70 -7.25
CA VAL A 76 1.60 -14.72 -6.79
C VAL A 76 0.17 -15.15 -7.06
N LYS A 77 -0.09 -15.84 -8.16
CA LYS A 77 -1.40 -16.38 -8.52
C LYS A 77 -1.90 -17.44 -7.52
N GLU A 78 -1.00 -18.22 -6.93
CA GLU A 78 -1.30 -19.25 -5.95
C GLU A 78 -1.39 -18.70 -4.52
N SER A 79 -0.95 -17.46 -4.31
CA SER A 79 -0.97 -16.79 -3.02
C SER A 79 -2.38 -16.30 -2.64
N VAL A 80 -2.51 -15.75 -1.44
CA VAL A 80 -3.73 -15.09 -0.96
C VAL A 80 -4.21 -13.96 -1.89
N PHE A 81 -3.34 -13.41 -2.72
CA PHE A 81 -3.67 -12.36 -3.67
C PHE A 81 -4.26 -12.91 -4.98
N GLY A 82 -3.91 -14.13 -5.37
CA GLY A 82 -4.57 -14.83 -6.47
C GLY A 82 -5.95 -15.34 -6.10
N GLN A 83 -6.22 -15.50 -4.80
CA GLN A 83 -7.49 -15.94 -4.24
C GLN A 83 -8.36 -14.79 -3.74
N ASP A 84 -7.94 -13.52 -3.96
CA ASP A 84 -8.72 -12.34 -3.55
C ASP A 84 -10.08 -12.33 -4.27
N PRO A 85 -11.21 -12.25 -3.53
CA PRO A 85 -12.54 -12.33 -4.14
C PRO A 85 -12.92 -11.12 -4.99
N PHE A 86 -12.19 -10.00 -4.88
CA PHE A 86 -12.50 -8.75 -5.56
C PHE A 86 -11.53 -8.40 -6.69
N GLU A 87 -10.23 -8.53 -6.43
CA GLU A 87 -9.18 -8.19 -7.40
C GLU A 87 -8.11 -9.32 -7.44
N PRO A 88 -8.45 -10.54 -7.91
CA PRO A 88 -7.49 -11.64 -7.96
C PRO A 88 -6.35 -11.36 -8.94
N VAL A 89 -5.13 -11.73 -8.56
CA VAL A 89 -3.97 -11.69 -9.46
C VAL A 89 -3.92 -12.99 -10.27
N MET A 90 -4.20 -12.90 -11.55
CA MET A 90 -4.44 -14.07 -12.42
C MET A 90 -3.18 -14.61 -13.11
N TYR A 91 -2.06 -13.92 -13.03
CA TYR A 91 -0.82 -14.26 -13.75
C TYR A 91 0.38 -14.21 -12.80
N ASP A 92 1.23 -15.22 -12.86
CA ASP A 92 2.50 -15.27 -12.12
C ASP A 92 3.61 -14.56 -12.87
N ARG A 93 3.61 -14.70 -14.19
CA ARG A 93 4.57 -14.02 -15.05
C ARG A 93 4.19 -12.56 -15.20
N VAL A 94 5.16 -11.71 -14.88
CA VAL A 94 4.95 -10.25 -14.89
C VAL A 94 4.70 -9.73 -16.31
N ASP A 95 5.38 -10.26 -17.32
CA ASP A 95 5.17 -9.85 -18.71
C ASP A 95 3.76 -10.22 -19.23
N GLU A 96 3.22 -11.38 -18.85
CA GLU A 96 1.85 -11.77 -19.16
C GLU A 96 0.84 -10.87 -18.45
N LEU A 97 1.05 -10.62 -17.14
CA LEU A 97 0.23 -9.72 -16.36
C LEU A 97 0.18 -8.31 -16.97
N LEU A 98 1.33 -7.77 -17.36
CA LEU A 98 1.41 -6.45 -17.98
C LEU A 98 0.58 -6.37 -19.26
N ARG A 99 0.70 -7.38 -20.14
CA ARG A 99 -0.08 -7.45 -21.38
C ARG A 99 -1.57 -7.60 -21.11
N ALA A 100 -1.95 -8.52 -20.21
CA ALA A 100 -3.34 -8.76 -19.84
C ALA A 100 -4.01 -7.53 -19.22
N THR A 101 -3.23 -6.68 -18.52
CA THR A 101 -3.71 -5.44 -17.90
C THR A 101 -3.51 -4.19 -18.79
N GLY A 102 -3.11 -4.35 -20.07
CA GLY A 102 -3.16 -3.30 -21.08
C GLY A 102 -1.85 -2.62 -21.45
N TYR A 103 -0.69 -3.20 -21.09
CA TYR A 103 0.60 -2.74 -21.61
C TYR A 103 0.80 -3.20 -23.06
N ARG A 104 1.19 -2.28 -23.95
CA ARG A 104 1.32 -2.55 -25.39
C ARG A 104 2.77 -2.53 -25.89
N GLY A 105 3.71 -2.06 -25.06
CA GLY A 105 5.12 -1.98 -25.42
C GLY A 105 5.84 -3.33 -25.35
N GLY A 106 7.10 -3.34 -25.78
CA GLY A 106 7.99 -4.50 -25.59
C GLY A 106 8.38 -4.66 -24.12
N VAL A 107 8.38 -5.92 -23.63
CA VAL A 107 8.87 -6.24 -22.29
C VAL A 107 10.17 -7.06 -22.44
N ILE A 108 11.25 -6.57 -21.83
CA ILE A 108 12.58 -7.19 -21.83
C ILE A 108 12.88 -7.57 -20.38
N GLY A 109 12.95 -8.88 -20.10
CA GLY A 109 13.42 -9.39 -18.82
C GLY A 109 14.91 -9.13 -18.64
N VAL A 110 15.31 -8.75 -17.43
CA VAL A 110 16.73 -8.57 -17.03
C VAL A 110 16.97 -9.42 -15.79
N SER A 111 17.50 -10.61 -16.00
CA SER A 111 17.81 -11.55 -14.94
C SER A 111 19.05 -11.11 -14.13
N LYS A 112 19.24 -11.72 -12.95
CA LYS A 112 20.41 -11.48 -12.10
C LYS A 112 21.73 -11.85 -12.82
N ALA A 113 21.73 -12.89 -13.64
CA ALA A 113 22.90 -13.29 -14.42
C ALA A 113 23.24 -12.24 -15.49
N GLU A 114 22.24 -11.68 -16.16
CA GLU A 114 22.44 -10.65 -17.18
C GLU A 114 22.95 -9.33 -16.58
N ARG A 115 22.52 -8.96 -15.35
CA ARG A 115 23.06 -7.77 -14.65
C ARG A 115 24.57 -7.86 -14.39
N LYS A 116 25.05 -9.03 -13.99
CA LYS A 116 26.48 -9.25 -13.70
C LYS A 116 27.39 -9.15 -14.93
N LEU A 117 26.82 -9.33 -16.11
CA LEU A 117 27.53 -9.20 -17.39
C LEU A 117 27.52 -7.76 -17.93
N GLN A 118 26.72 -6.88 -17.34
CA GLN A 118 26.53 -5.50 -17.80
C GLN A 118 27.52 -4.53 -17.15
N THR A 119 28.73 -4.46 -17.66
CA THR A 119 29.50 -3.20 -17.67
C THR A 119 28.84 -2.23 -18.66
N ALA A 120 29.01 -0.93 -18.48
CA ALA A 120 28.22 0.14 -19.09
C ALA A 120 28.07 0.13 -20.64
N GLU A 121 28.81 -0.71 -21.36
CA GLU A 121 28.79 -0.85 -22.82
C GLU A 121 27.99 -2.07 -23.33
N ASP A 122 27.79 -3.11 -22.51
CA ASP A 122 27.29 -4.41 -22.98
C ASP A 122 25.78 -4.56 -23.06
N TRP A 123 25.00 -3.71 -22.39
CA TRP A 123 23.53 -3.84 -22.41
C TRP A 123 22.91 -3.62 -23.81
N LYS A 124 23.63 -2.95 -24.70
CA LYS A 124 23.23 -2.79 -26.11
C LYS A 124 23.45 -4.05 -26.94
N THR A 125 24.26 -5.01 -26.48
CA THR A 125 24.78 -6.09 -27.32
C THR A 125 24.27 -7.49 -26.98
N GLN A 126 23.71 -7.78 -25.79
CA GLN A 126 23.51 -9.17 -25.31
C GLN A 126 22.11 -9.67 -24.98
N ALA A 127 21.05 -8.85 -25.11
CA ALA A 127 19.75 -9.48 -25.34
C ALA A 127 19.88 -10.26 -26.66
N SER A 128 19.65 -11.60 -26.67
CA SER A 128 19.84 -12.40 -27.88
C SER A 128 19.31 -11.65 -29.09
N GLU A 129 20.11 -11.53 -30.14
CA GLU A 129 19.84 -10.71 -31.33
C GLU A 129 18.43 -10.94 -31.88
N GLU A 130 17.89 -12.17 -31.74
CA GLU A 130 16.51 -12.52 -32.11
C GLU A 130 15.42 -11.91 -31.23
N ARG A 131 15.63 -11.80 -29.90
CA ARG A 131 14.69 -11.10 -29.00
C ARG A 131 14.74 -9.60 -29.22
N ARG A 132 15.90 -9.08 -29.53
CA ARG A 132 16.13 -7.67 -29.89
C ARG A 132 15.43 -7.30 -31.18
N GLN A 133 15.60 -8.05 -32.25
CA GLN A 133 14.97 -7.76 -33.54
C GLN A 133 13.45 -7.78 -33.42
N LYS A 134 12.85 -8.78 -32.75
CA LYS A 134 11.40 -8.83 -32.52
C LYS A 134 10.88 -7.69 -31.63
N ALA A 135 11.65 -7.24 -30.62
CA ALA A 135 11.24 -6.13 -29.75
C ALA A 135 11.45 -4.75 -30.37
N VAL A 136 12.51 -4.58 -31.16
CA VAL A 136 12.83 -3.31 -31.87
C VAL A 136 11.88 -3.07 -33.05
N GLU A 137 11.46 -4.11 -33.76
CA GLU A 137 10.49 -3.98 -34.85
C GLU A 137 9.04 -3.68 -34.37
N ALA A 138 8.70 -4.07 -33.14
CA ALA A 138 7.32 -3.98 -32.65
C ALA A 138 6.97 -2.76 -31.84
N ALA A 139 7.93 -2.00 -31.24
CA ALA A 139 7.55 -0.91 -30.35
C ALA A 139 8.63 0.18 -30.22
N LYS A 140 8.22 1.42 -30.41
CA LYS A 140 8.96 2.64 -30.05
C LYS A 140 9.21 2.74 -28.52
N GLN A 141 8.66 1.85 -27.72
CA GLN A 141 8.64 1.89 -26.25
C GLN A 141 8.99 0.54 -25.66
N GLN A 142 9.93 0.51 -24.72
CA GLN A 142 10.41 -0.72 -24.08
C GLN A 142 10.27 -0.60 -22.57
N LEU A 143 9.89 -1.71 -21.92
CA LEU A 143 9.89 -1.88 -20.48
C LEU A 143 10.96 -2.92 -20.11
N PHE A 144 11.90 -2.51 -19.27
CA PHE A 144 12.93 -3.38 -18.72
C PHE A 144 12.43 -3.90 -17.36
N LEU A 145 12.07 -5.17 -17.31
CA LEU A 145 11.61 -5.88 -16.11
C LEU A 145 12.83 -6.49 -15.42
N TYR A 146 13.17 -5.98 -14.24
CA TYR A 146 14.30 -6.47 -13.47
C TYR A 146 13.86 -7.51 -12.42
N ASP A 147 14.57 -8.65 -12.43
CA ASP A 147 14.49 -9.62 -11.35
C ASP A 147 15.26 -9.14 -10.11
N ALA A 148 14.70 -9.41 -8.93
CA ALA A 148 15.37 -9.16 -7.65
C ALA A 148 14.86 -10.12 -6.58
N GLU A 149 15.77 -10.71 -5.82
CA GLU A 149 15.52 -11.66 -4.73
C GLU A 149 15.94 -11.10 -3.38
N THR A 150 16.88 -10.16 -3.36
CA THR A 150 17.45 -9.57 -2.15
C THR A 150 17.46 -8.03 -2.23
N ASP A 151 17.60 -7.38 -1.07
CA ASP A 151 17.78 -5.92 -1.04
C ASP A 151 19.08 -5.49 -1.72
N ALA A 152 20.13 -6.33 -1.69
CA ALA A 152 21.36 -6.10 -2.44
C ALA A 152 21.12 -6.10 -3.97
N ASP A 153 20.20 -6.92 -4.48
CA ASP A 153 19.80 -6.88 -5.90
C ASP A 153 19.15 -5.53 -6.25
N LEU A 154 18.33 -4.97 -5.33
CA LEU A 154 17.74 -3.65 -5.53
C LEU A 154 18.81 -2.54 -5.55
N ASP A 155 19.86 -2.65 -4.73
CA ASP A 155 21.00 -1.71 -4.72
C ASP A 155 21.76 -1.79 -6.04
N GLU A 156 22.09 -2.98 -6.51
CA GLU A 156 22.75 -3.20 -7.81
C GLU A 156 21.93 -2.60 -8.98
N ILE A 157 20.59 -2.81 -8.97
CA ILE A 157 19.70 -2.26 -9.98
C ILE A 157 19.69 -0.72 -9.92
N ALA A 158 19.57 -0.14 -8.71
CA ALA A 158 19.57 1.30 -8.52
C ALA A 158 20.90 1.93 -9.04
N GLU A 159 22.03 1.31 -8.72
CA GLU A 159 23.34 1.74 -9.25
C GLU A 159 23.40 1.67 -10.78
N ALA A 160 22.96 0.56 -11.38
CA ALA A 160 22.94 0.40 -12.83
C ALA A 160 22.02 1.43 -13.52
N VAL A 161 20.87 1.72 -12.90
CA VAL A 161 19.91 2.72 -13.40
C VAL A 161 20.45 4.14 -13.26
N SER A 162 21.15 4.46 -12.17
CA SER A 162 21.72 5.80 -11.94
C SER A 162 22.74 6.24 -13.01
N LYS A 163 23.34 5.28 -13.69
CA LYS A 163 24.29 5.51 -14.79
C LYS A 163 23.61 5.79 -16.14
N LYS A 164 22.28 5.65 -16.21
CA LYS A 164 21.48 5.87 -17.44
C LYS A 164 20.84 7.26 -17.40
N SER A 165 21.18 8.10 -18.36
CA SER A 165 20.68 9.48 -18.42
C SER A 165 19.32 9.64 -19.15
N ASP A 166 18.85 8.60 -19.82
CA ASP A 166 17.74 8.65 -20.79
C ASP A 166 16.44 7.93 -20.35
N ILE A 167 16.36 7.48 -19.09
CA ILE A 167 15.16 6.81 -18.56
C ILE A 167 14.37 7.78 -17.68
N PRO A 168 13.25 8.35 -18.18
CA PRO A 168 12.43 9.27 -17.38
C PRO A 168 11.43 8.58 -16.48
N ILE A 169 11.13 7.28 -16.70
CA ILE A 169 10.13 6.53 -15.96
C ILE A 169 10.77 5.37 -15.23
N LEU A 170 10.69 5.43 -13.91
CA LEU A 170 10.98 4.32 -13.01
C LEU A 170 9.67 3.79 -12.44
N ALA A 171 9.57 2.49 -12.24
CA ALA A 171 8.38 1.86 -11.71
C ALA A 171 8.71 0.72 -10.77
N GLY A 172 7.83 0.48 -9.82
CA GLY A 172 7.97 -0.59 -8.84
C GLY A 172 7.13 -0.34 -7.59
N CYS A 173 7.27 -1.22 -6.63
CA CYS A 173 6.61 -1.07 -5.34
C CYS A 173 7.48 -0.26 -4.35
N ALA A 174 7.15 -0.31 -3.05
CA ALA A 174 7.90 0.38 -2.02
C ALA A 174 9.36 -0.10 -1.90
N GLY A 175 9.65 -1.37 -2.25
CA GLY A 175 11.01 -1.91 -2.19
C GLY A 175 11.99 -1.10 -3.04
N PHE A 176 11.70 -0.93 -4.32
CA PHE A 176 12.57 -0.14 -5.20
C PHE A 176 12.43 1.37 -4.95
N ALA A 177 11.26 1.85 -4.50
CA ALA A 177 11.08 3.25 -4.11
C ALA A 177 12.04 3.67 -2.98
N ALA A 178 12.37 2.77 -2.07
CA ALA A 178 13.31 3.03 -0.98
C ALA A 178 14.74 3.34 -1.47
N LYS A 179 15.09 2.97 -2.70
CA LYS A 179 16.39 3.25 -3.32
C LYS A 179 16.43 4.61 -4.05
N LEU A 180 15.29 5.25 -4.27
CA LEU A 180 15.21 6.53 -4.99
C LEU A 180 15.98 7.68 -4.33
N PRO A 181 16.00 7.84 -3.00
CA PRO A 181 16.76 8.93 -2.37
C PRO A 181 18.24 8.89 -2.73
N GLU A 182 18.86 7.71 -2.72
CA GLU A 182 20.26 7.54 -3.09
C GLU A 182 20.46 7.67 -4.60
N LEU A 183 19.63 6.99 -5.39
CA LEU A 183 19.67 7.03 -6.86
C LEU A 183 19.55 8.46 -7.39
N LEU A 184 18.67 9.27 -6.81
CA LEU A 184 18.42 10.66 -7.21
C LEU A 184 19.24 11.67 -6.43
N LYS A 185 20.12 11.22 -5.51
CA LYS A 185 20.95 12.06 -4.62
C LYS A 185 20.10 13.09 -3.85
N LEU A 186 18.92 12.64 -3.36
CA LEU A 186 18.04 13.50 -2.60
C LEU A 186 18.61 13.77 -1.19
N PRO A 187 18.44 14.99 -0.65
CA PRO A 187 18.86 15.29 0.71
C PRO A 187 18.05 14.44 1.71
N VAL A 188 18.74 13.65 2.52
CA VAL A 188 18.11 12.86 3.58
C VAL A 188 17.89 13.77 4.79
N LYS A 189 16.63 14.02 5.12
CA LYS A 189 16.26 14.68 6.38
C LYS A 189 16.13 13.59 7.45
N LYS A 190 16.96 13.61 8.48
CA LYS A 190 16.71 12.76 9.65
C LYS A 190 15.41 13.23 10.31
N SER A 191 14.47 12.33 10.53
CA SER A 191 13.33 12.61 11.40
C SER A 191 13.87 12.92 12.81
N GLY A 192 13.41 14.02 13.42
CA GLY A 192 13.72 14.30 14.82
C GLY A 192 13.07 13.23 15.73
N ASP A 193 13.55 13.16 16.97
CA ASP A 193 12.91 12.31 17.98
C ASP A 193 11.46 12.76 18.18
N VAL A 194 10.53 11.83 17.98
CA VAL A 194 9.10 12.09 18.10
C VAL A 194 8.60 11.43 19.38
N LYS A 195 8.07 12.24 20.29
CA LYS A 195 7.42 11.72 21.49
C LYS A 195 5.99 11.28 21.15
N LEU A 196 5.78 9.97 21.11
CA LEU A 196 4.48 9.38 20.85
C LEU A 196 3.66 9.28 22.15
N LYS A 197 2.34 9.18 22.01
CA LYS A 197 1.46 8.83 23.14
C LYS A 197 1.56 7.32 23.36
N GLU A 198 1.67 6.90 24.62
CA GLU A 198 1.77 5.48 24.99
C GLU A 198 0.50 4.71 24.65
N ASN A 199 -0.65 5.36 24.71
CA ASN A 199 -1.95 4.74 24.40
C ASN A 199 -2.05 4.38 22.92
N LEU A 200 -2.30 3.11 22.61
CA LEU A 200 -2.53 2.64 21.24
C LEU A 200 -4.03 2.49 21.00
N VAL A 201 -4.57 3.26 20.08
CA VAL A 201 -5.94 3.11 19.57
C VAL A 201 -5.87 2.43 18.22
N PHE A 202 -6.18 1.13 18.19
CA PHE A 202 -6.15 0.35 16.97
C PHE A 202 -7.52 0.31 16.31
N LEU A 203 -7.65 0.95 15.15
CA LEU A 203 -8.85 0.97 14.31
C LEU A 203 -8.70 -0.04 13.17
N CYS A 204 -9.50 -1.10 13.17
CA CYS A 204 -9.46 -2.15 12.18
C CYS A 204 -10.65 -2.12 11.23
N GLY A 205 -10.40 -1.74 9.97
CA GLY A 205 -11.32 -1.88 8.85
C GLY A 205 -10.90 -2.97 7.86
N SER A 206 -9.95 -3.85 8.22
CA SER A 206 -9.39 -4.87 7.33
C SER A 206 -9.90 -6.27 7.64
N VAL A 207 -10.36 -6.97 6.63
CA VAL A 207 -10.75 -8.40 6.70
C VAL A 207 -9.59 -9.36 6.44
N ASN A 208 -8.37 -8.84 6.20
CA ASN A 208 -7.21 -9.67 5.87
C ASN A 208 -6.84 -10.63 7.00
N PRO A 209 -6.58 -11.92 6.73
CA PRO A 209 -6.25 -12.92 7.76
C PRO A 209 -5.08 -12.53 8.65
N ILE A 210 -4.05 -11.87 8.12
CA ILE A 210 -2.90 -11.39 8.90
C ILE A 210 -3.34 -10.34 9.93
N THR A 211 -4.20 -9.41 9.56
CA THR A 211 -4.74 -8.42 10.50
C THR A 211 -5.60 -9.09 11.56
N LYS A 212 -6.43 -10.06 11.19
CA LYS A 212 -7.26 -10.81 12.14
C LYS A 212 -6.39 -11.54 13.17
N SER A 213 -5.32 -12.22 12.75
CA SER A 213 -4.40 -12.89 13.69
C SER A 213 -3.73 -11.91 14.65
N GLN A 214 -3.36 -10.72 14.18
CA GLN A 214 -2.79 -9.66 15.03
C GLN A 214 -3.78 -9.15 16.08
N ILE A 215 -5.05 -9.00 15.73
CA ILE A 215 -6.12 -8.60 16.66
C ILE A 215 -6.32 -9.67 17.74
N VAL A 216 -6.46 -10.93 17.33
CA VAL A 216 -6.59 -12.07 18.27
C VAL A 216 -5.39 -12.15 19.19
N TYR A 217 -4.19 -11.91 18.70
CA TYR A 217 -3.00 -11.88 19.53
C TYR A 217 -3.03 -10.71 20.53
N GLY A 218 -3.43 -9.51 20.08
CA GLY A 218 -3.57 -8.34 20.96
C GLY A 218 -4.59 -8.58 22.08
N GLU A 219 -5.72 -9.20 21.78
CA GLU A 219 -6.74 -9.58 22.75
C GLU A 219 -6.21 -10.60 23.79
N LYS A 220 -5.45 -11.61 23.35
CA LYS A 220 -4.76 -12.54 24.25
C LYS A 220 -3.74 -11.87 25.17
N MET A 221 -3.17 -10.72 24.77
CA MET A 221 -2.31 -9.90 25.64
C MET A 221 -3.11 -9.07 26.66
N GLY A 222 -4.43 -9.15 26.67
CA GLY A 222 -5.31 -8.39 27.57
C GLY A 222 -5.70 -7.01 27.06
N ILE A 223 -5.46 -6.70 25.78
CA ILE A 223 -5.94 -5.43 25.19
C ILE A 223 -7.45 -5.56 24.92
N PRO A 224 -8.29 -4.66 25.46
CA PRO A 224 -9.73 -4.67 25.20
C PRO A 224 -10.03 -4.58 23.70
N ARG A 225 -10.89 -5.51 23.23
CA ARG A 225 -11.39 -5.52 21.85
C ARG A 225 -12.87 -5.19 21.83
N ILE A 226 -13.22 -4.18 21.08
CA ILE A 226 -14.59 -3.72 20.88
C ILE A 226 -15.04 -4.22 19.50
N HIS A 227 -15.89 -5.24 19.50
CA HIS A 227 -16.60 -5.67 18.31
C HIS A 227 -17.72 -4.69 18.01
N LEU A 228 -17.69 -4.09 16.83
CA LEU A 228 -18.77 -3.21 16.39
C LEU A 228 -19.94 -4.05 15.83
N LYS A 229 -21.14 -3.77 16.31
CA LYS A 229 -22.36 -4.34 15.75
C LYS A 229 -22.61 -3.86 14.32
N PRO A 230 -23.42 -4.56 13.52
CA PRO A 230 -23.70 -4.16 12.14
C PRO A 230 -24.16 -2.70 11.99
N GLU A 231 -25.08 -2.24 12.82
CA GLU A 231 -25.55 -0.85 12.82
C GLU A 231 -24.46 0.15 13.21
N GLU A 232 -23.54 -0.23 14.09
CA GLU A 232 -22.44 0.61 14.57
C GLU A 232 -21.36 0.82 13.50
N LYS A 233 -21.23 -0.10 12.55
CA LYS A 233 -20.21 -0.05 11.48
C LYS A 233 -20.78 0.27 10.11
N LEU A 234 -22.10 0.17 9.91
CA LEU A 234 -22.74 0.45 8.63
C LEU A 234 -23.57 1.74 8.61
N GLU A 235 -23.98 2.25 9.79
CA GLU A 235 -24.81 3.44 9.88
C GLU A 235 -24.05 4.57 10.59
N ILE A 236 -23.49 5.50 9.82
CA ILE A 236 -22.72 6.62 10.36
C ILE A 236 -23.53 7.47 11.35
N SER A 237 -24.86 7.59 11.12
CA SER A 237 -25.79 8.33 11.97
C SER A 237 -25.98 7.70 13.36
N TYR A 238 -25.65 6.40 13.56
CA TYR A 238 -25.67 5.77 14.87
C TYR A 238 -24.84 6.54 15.91
N TRP A 239 -23.70 7.04 15.49
CA TRP A 239 -22.75 7.76 16.37
C TRP A 239 -23.19 9.17 16.74
N ASP A 240 -24.30 9.67 16.18
CA ASP A 240 -24.95 10.93 16.55
C ASP A 240 -26.19 10.72 17.45
N GLN A 241 -26.62 9.47 17.63
CA GLN A 241 -27.74 9.12 18.49
C GLN A 241 -27.30 9.03 19.96
N PRO A 242 -28.23 9.15 20.92
CA PRO A 242 -27.93 9.13 22.36
C PRO A 242 -27.11 7.90 22.79
N GLU A 243 -27.39 6.72 22.23
CA GLU A 243 -26.69 5.47 22.50
C GLU A 243 -25.23 5.52 22.02
N GLY A 244 -25.01 5.90 20.76
CA GLY A 244 -23.68 6.07 20.19
C GLY A 244 -22.85 7.13 20.93
N LEU A 245 -23.46 8.28 21.25
CA LEU A 245 -22.79 9.34 22.04
C LEU A 245 -22.47 8.86 23.47
N GLY A 246 -23.31 8.01 24.06
CA GLY A 246 -23.03 7.36 25.34
C GLY A 246 -21.80 6.47 25.28
N LYS A 247 -21.73 5.62 24.26
CA LYS A 247 -20.60 4.71 24.01
C LYS A 247 -19.31 5.47 23.74
N ILE A 248 -19.33 6.54 22.94
CA ILE A 248 -18.18 7.42 22.70
C ILE A 248 -17.65 7.99 24.01
N ARG A 249 -18.54 8.56 24.85
CA ARG A 249 -18.15 9.14 26.15
C ARG A 249 -17.53 8.10 27.07
N GLN A 250 -18.06 6.89 27.10
CA GLN A 250 -17.48 5.79 27.87
C GLN A 250 -16.08 5.46 27.38
N LEU A 251 -15.90 5.18 26.09
CA LEU A 251 -14.61 4.82 25.50
C LEU A 251 -13.55 5.91 25.68
N ALA A 252 -13.94 7.19 25.60
CA ALA A 252 -13.03 8.31 25.78
C ALA A 252 -12.62 8.53 27.25
N LYS A 253 -13.47 8.13 28.21
CA LYS A 253 -13.22 8.34 29.66
C LYS A 253 -12.42 7.22 30.32
N ASP A 254 -12.49 6.00 29.80
CA ASP A 254 -11.99 4.81 30.49
C ASP A 254 -10.47 4.77 30.67
N GLY A 255 -9.73 5.78 30.16
CA GLY A 255 -8.27 5.90 30.38
C GLY A 255 -7.49 4.66 29.94
N MET A 256 -8.06 3.87 29.02
CA MET A 256 -7.47 2.62 28.56
C MET A 256 -6.13 2.90 27.89
N GLN A 257 -5.10 2.20 28.35
CA GLN A 257 -3.76 2.34 27.79
C GLN A 257 -3.73 1.90 26.31
N HIS A 258 -4.48 0.82 25.98
CA HIS A 258 -4.61 0.31 24.63
C HIS A 258 -6.04 -0.17 24.38
N ILE A 259 -6.53 -0.04 23.13
CA ILE A 259 -7.86 -0.49 22.72
C ILE A 259 -7.84 -0.94 21.26
N ILE A 260 -8.58 -1.99 20.94
CA ILE A 260 -8.83 -2.47 19.58
C ILE A 260 -10.30 -2.21 19.26
N ILE A 261 -10.58 -1.44 18.21
CA ILE A 261 -11.91 -1.23 17.63
C ILE A 261 -11.97 -2.02 16.34
N ASP A 262 -12.76 -3.08 16.31
CA ASP A 262 -12.79 -4.06 15.23
C ASP A 262 -14.13 -4.10 14.50
N SER A 263 -14.07 -3.96 13.18
CA SER A 263 -15.26 -4.07 12.31
C SER A 263 -15.54 -5.49 11.82
N ASN A 264 -14.69 -6.46 12.11
CA ASN A 264 -14.96 -7.84 11.74
C ASN A 264 -16.12 -8.41 12.61
N ASP A 265 -16.92 -9.27 12.01
CA ASP A 265 -17.88 -10.09 12.77
C ASP A 265 -17.12 -11.09 13.64
N GLU A 266 -17.73 -11.58 14.72
CA GLU A 266 -17.18 -12.67 15.52
C GLU A 266 -17.01 -13.93 14.66
N GLU A 267 -16.09 -14.80 15.06
CA GLU A 267 -15.78 -16.00 14.29
C GLU A 267 -17.03 -16.88 14.12
N GLY A 268 -17.31 -17.29 12.89
CA GLY A 268 -18.49 -18.07 12.53
C GLY A 268 -19.79 -17.28 12.35
N HIS A 269 -19.76 -15.96 12.57
CA HIS A 269 -20.91 -15.08 12.37
C HIS A 269 -20.80 -14.32 11.04
N ASN A 270 -21.95 -13.95 10.49
CA ASN A 270 -22.08 -13.17 9.25
C ASN A 270 -23.07 -12.02 9.39
N ASP A 271 -23.11 -11.45 10.60
CA ASP A 271 -24.13 -10.49 11.02
C ASP A 271 -24.12 -9.22 10.14
N THR A 272 -22.92 -8.81 9.70
CA THR A 272 -22.75 -7.65 8.81
C THR A 272 -23.47 -7.85 7.48
N MET A 273 -23.28 -9.00 6.84
CA MET A 273 -23.89 -9.26 5.53
C MET A 273 -25.38 -9.52 5.63
N GLU A 274 -25.84 -10.15 6.73
CA GLU A 274 -27.26 -10.33 7.00
C GLU A 274 -27.98 -8.97 7.21
N TYR A 275 -27.35 -8.06 7.96
CA TYR A 275 -27.86 -6.72 8.15
C TYR A 275 -27.89 -5.95 6.82
N ALA A 276 -26.79 -6.00 6.07
CA ALA A 276 -26.68 -5.37 4.77
C ALA A 276 -27.75 -5.85 3.79
N ALA A 277 -28.00 -7.17 3.73
CA ALA A 277 -29.03 -7.75 2.89
C ALA A 277 -30.44 -7.23 3.27
N LYS A 278 -30.75 -7.14 4.56
CA LYS A 278 -32.02 -6.57 5.05
C LYS A 278 -32.19 -5.09 4.67
N LYS A 279 -31.10 -4.35 4.55
CA LYS A 279 -31.08 -2.93 4.17
C LYS A 279 -30.97 -2.71 2.65
N GLY A 280 -30.75 -3.75 1.87
CA GLY A 280 -30.54 -3.65 0.42
C GLY A 280 -29.16 -3.09 0.03
N TYR A 281 -28.16 -3.19 0.91
CA TYR A 281 -26.81 -2.73 0.63
C TYR A 281 -26.06 -3.75 -0.20
N SER A 282 -25.38 -3.30 -1.25
CA SER A 282 -24.42 -4.09 -2.01
C SER A 282 -23.13 -4.33 -1.22
N ILE A 283 -22.30 -5.27 -1.65
CA ILE A 283 -20.96 -5.52 -1.07
C ILE A 283 -20.10 -4.25 -1.12
N GLU A 284 -20.20 -3.48 -2.20
CA GLU A 284 -19.46 -2.22 -2.34
C GLU A 284 -19.98 -1.17 -1.35
N ASP A 285 -21.31 -1.07 -1.14
CA ASP A 285 -21.89 -0.19 -0.12
C ASP A 285 -21.37 -0.57 1.28
N VAL A 286 -21.30 -1.86 1.60
CA VAL A 286 -20.76 -2.33 2.88
C VAL A 286 -19.32 -1.88 3.08
N ARG A 287 -18.47 -2.04 2.08
CA ARG A 287 -17.06 -1.61 2.11
C ARG A 287 -16.92 -0.11 2.37
N VAL A 288 -17.66 0.70 1.62
CA VAL A 288 -17.62 2.16 1.74
C VAL A 288 -18.15 2.59 3.11
N ARG A 289 -19.32 2.05 3.54
CA ARG A 289 -19.95 2.38 4.82
C ARG A 289 -19.05 2.05 6.01
N ILE A 290 -18.44 0.87 6.05
CA ILE A 290 -17.49 0.51 7.11
C ILE A 290 -16.36 1.53 7.19
N SER A 291 -15.74 1.86 6.05
CA SER A 291 -14.61 2.78 6.01
C SER A 291 -14.98 4.19 6.49
N GLU A 292 -16.10 4.72 6.02
CA GLU A 292 -16.57 6.06 6.40
C GLU A 292 -17.02 6.11 7.87
N THR A 293 -17.75 5.08 8.32
CA THR A 293 -18.25 5.02 9.70
C THR A 293 -17.13 4.85 10.71
N LEU A 294 -16.14 4.01 10.43
CA LEU A 294 -14.96 3.87 11.29
C LEU A 294 -14.15 5.18 11.37
N GLY A 295 -13.96 5.84 10.23
CA GLY A 295 -13.30 7.14 10.20
C GLY A 295 -14.04 8.19 11.02
N TYR A 296 -15.36 8.23 10.91
CA TYR A 296 -16.22 9.12 11.68
C TYR A 296 -16.20 8.81 13.18
N LEU A 297 -16.25 7.52 13.55
CA LEU A 297 -16.12 7.10 14.94
C LEU A 297 -14.80 7.57 15.55
N LEU A 298 -13.67 7.37 14.86
CA LEU A 298 -12.38 7.83 15.36
C LEU A 298 -12.37 9.36 15.55
N LYS A 299 -12.91 10.11 14.59
CA LYS A 299 -13.10 11.56 14.76
C LYS A 299 -13.87 11.89 16.03
N LYS A 300 -15.02 11.25 16.25
CA LYS A 300 -15.85 11.50 17.44
C LYS A 300 -15.15 11.15 18.74
N LEU A 301 -14.32 10.11 18.76
CA LEU A 301 -13.52 9.74 19.93
C LEU A 301 -12.45 10.81 20.22
N ILE A 302 -11.79 11.32 19.20
CA ILE A 302 -10.81 12.43 19.33
C ILE A 302 -11.53 13.69 19.82
N ASP A 303 -12.68 14.04 19.26
CA ASP A 303 -13.48 15.19 19.66
C ASP A 303 -13.97 15.09 21.13
N ALA A 304 -14.18 13.85 21.60
CA ALA A 304 -14.54 13.57 22.99
C ALA A 304 -13.33 13.53 23.95
N GLY A 305 -12.12 13.80 23.45
CA GLY A 305 -10.89 13.90 24.25
C GLY A 305 -10.07 12.61 24.34
N MET A 306 -10.36 11.58 23.53
CA MET A 306 -9.50 10.40 23.45
C MET A 306 -8.12 10.78 22.89
N GLU A 307 -7.08 10.62 23.70
CA GLU A 307 -5.69 10.85 23.30
C GLU A 307 -4.99 9.50 23.07
N GLY A 308 -4.14 9.43 22.04
CA GLY A 308 -3.37 8.23 21.75
C GLY A 308 -2.54 8.34 20.46
N THR A 309 -1.77 7.28 20.20
CA THR A 309 -1.21 7.01 18.87
C THR A 309 -2.19 6.09 18.16
N TYR A 310 -2.65 6.49 16.98
CA TYR A 310 -3.71 5.80 16.26
C TYR A 310 -3.12 4.82 15.25
N LEU A 311 -3.38 3.52 15.39
CA LEU A 311 -3.03 2.53 14.37
C LEU A 311 -4.28 2.30 13.49
N ILE A 312 -4.20 2.67 12.21
CA ILE A 312 -5.30 2.48 11.26
C ILE A 312 -4.90 1.43 10.23
N THR A 313 -5.68 0.36 10.13
CA THR A 313 -5.48 -0.65 9.10
C THR A 313 -6.55 -0.57 8.01
N GLY A 314 -6.06 -0.63 6.75
CA GLY A 314 -6.89 -0.46 5.56
C GLY A 314 -6.82 0.97 5.00
N GLY A 315 -6.47 1.08 3.71
CA GLY A 315 -6.37 2.38 3.04
C GLY A 315 -7.70 3.13 3.00
N ASP A 316 -8.79 2.42 2.76
CA ASP A 316 -10.14 3.01 2.72
C ASP A 316 -10.54 3.58 4.09
N THR A 317 -10.21 2.88 5.19
CA THR A 317 -10.47 3.35 6.56
C THR A 317 -9.67 4.62 6.87
N LEU A 318 -8.41 4.67 6.45
CA LEU A 318 -7.58 5.87 6.58
C LEU A 318 -8.18 7.06 5.81
N ILE A 319 -8.61 6.83 4.57
CA ILE A 319 -9.27 7.85 3.74
C ILE A 319 -10.59 8.30 4.40
N GLY A 320 -11.38 7.37 4.92
CA GLY A 320 -12.60 7.67 5.67
C GLY A 320 -12.34 8.58 6.86
N PHE A 321 -11.29 8.29 7.64
CA PHE A 321 -10.87 9.14 8.75
C PHE A 321 -10.42 10.53 8.29
N MET A 322 -9.54 10.60 7.29
CA MET A 322 -9.06 11.88 6.77
C MET A 322 -10.21 12.76 6.23
N LYS A 323 -11.16 12.17 5.51
CA LYS A 323 -12.38 12.86 5.07
C LYS A 323 -13.20 13.38 6.24
N ALA A 324 -13.40 12.55 7.28
CA ALA A 324 -14.21 12.92 8.45
C ALA A 324 -13.62 14.12 9.21
N ILE A 325 -12.29 14.25 9.28
CA ILE A 325 -11.60 15.37 9.93
C ILE A 325 -11.28 16.54 8.97
N GLY A 326 -11.58 16.40 7.67
CA GLY A 326 -11.31 17.45 6.67
C GLY A 326 -9.82 17.65 6.35
N VAL A 327 -9.00 16.63 6.52
CA VAL A 327 -7.54 16.66 6.26
C VAL A 327 -7.23 15.83 5.03
N SER A 328 -6.46 16.39 4.09
CA SER A 328 -6.06 15.71 2.85
C SER A 328 -4.58 15.31 2.81
N GLU A 329 -3.80 15.72 3.80
CA GLU A 329 -2.35 15.52 3.83
C GLU A 329 -1.90 14.76 5.07
N LEU A 330 -0.96 13.81 4.88
CA LEU A 330 -0.24 13.13 5.94
C LEU A 330 1.26 13.43 5.78
N GLU A 331 1.89 13.88 6.84
CA GLU A 331 3.33 14.05 6.89
C GLU A 331 3.98 12.74 7.32
N PRO A 332 4.77 12.05 6.46
CA PRO A 332 5.49 10.84 6.86
C PRO A 332 6.60 11.22 7.85
N VAL A 333 6.71 10.47 8.94
CA VAL A 333 7.72 10.66 9.99
C VAL A 333 8.82 9.62 9.83
N ASN A 334 8.49 8.34 9.98
CA ASN A 334 9.42 7.22 9.76
C ASN A 334 8.67 5.90 9.55
N GLU A 335 9.36 4.88 9.09
CA GLU A 335 8.86 3.52 9.09
C GLU A 335 9.23 2.85 10.43
N ILE A 336 8.21 2.54 11.25
CA ILE A 336 8.40 1.90 12.57
C ILE A 336 8.71 0.42 12.40
N ARG A 337 8.02 -0.23 11.46
CA ARG A 337 8.20 -1.64 11.07
C ARG A 337 7.90 -1.76 9.58
N PRO A 338 8.43 -2.77 8.88
CA PRO A 338 8.13 -2.98 7.46
C PRO A 338 6.63 -2.95 7.19
N GLY A 339 6.20 -1.98 6.37
CA GLY A 339 4.80 -1.74 6.03
C GLY A 339 3.95 -1.05 7.11
N CYS A 340 4.57 -0.55 8.18
CA CYS A 340 3.94 0.27 9.22
C CYS A 340 4.64 1.63 9.29
N VAL A 341 4.01 2.64 8.71
CA VAL A 341 4.57 3.98 8.61
C VAL A 341 3.93 4.89 9.65
N LEU A 342 4.77 5.50 10.50
CA LEU A 342 4.35 6.59 11.36
C LEU A 342 4.17 7.84 10.51
N THR A 343 3.01 8.43 10.62
CA THR A 343 2.66 9.70 10.00
C THR A 343 2.15 10.68 11.04
N SER A 344 2.13 11.94 10.69
CA SER A 344 1.47 12.98 11.49
C SER A 344 0.50 13.80 10.65
N LEU A 345 -0.50 14.34 11.31
CA LEU A 345 -1.46 15.28 10.75
C LEU A 345 -1.86 16.32 11.80
N ASN A 346 -2.37 17.46 11.35
CA ASN A 346 -2.91 18.49 12.23
C ASN A 346 -4.44 18.45 12.19
N TYR A 347 -5.06 18.37 13.36
CA TYR A 347 -6.50 18.47 13.52
C TYR A 347 -6.82 19.21 14.84
N GLN A 348 -7.74 20.21 14.80
CA GLN A 348 -8.09 21.07 15.94
C GLN A 348 -6.86 21.70 16.62
N ASP A 349 -5.95 22.25 15.81
CA ASP A 349 -4.70 22.89 16.27
C ASP A 349 -3.76 21.97 17.08
N LYS A 350 -3.98 20.66 17.01
CA LYS A 350 -3.13 19.64 17.62
C LYS A 350 -2.51 18.74 16.57
N LYS A 351 -1.26 18.34 16.82
CA LYS A 351 -0.57 17.33 16.04
C LYS A 351 -0.95 15.95 16.54
N HIS A 352 -1.50 15.12 15.64
CA HIS A 352 -1.87 13.74 15.90
C HIS A 352 -0.92 12.80 15.16
N TYR A 353 -0.60 11.66 15.78
CA TYR A 353 0.25 10.64 15.20
C TYR A 353 -0.58 9.43 14.79
N VAL A 354 -0.42 9.02 13.53
CA VAL A 354 -1.14 7.91 12.92
C VAL A 354 -0.14 6.92 12.36
N ILE A 355 -0.20 5.68 12.83
CA ILE A 355 0.52 4.57 12.24
C ILE A 355 -0.40 3.99 11.16
N THR A 356 0.03 4.07 9.91
CA THR A 356 -0.69 3.49 8.78
C THR A 356 -0.17 2.09 8.50
N LYS A 357 -1.06 1.14 8.28
CA LYS A 357 -0.74 -0.25 8.00
C LYS A 357 -1.64 -0.81 6.91
N SER A 358 -1.06 -1.43 5.89
CA SER A 358 -1.83 -2.26 4.95
C SER A 358 -2.26 -3.58 5.61
N GLY A 359 -3.46 -4.08 5.28
CA GLY A 359 -4.01 -5.30 5.87
C GLY A 359 -3.11 -6.52 5.78
N GLY A 360 -2.41 -6.71 4.66
CA GLY A 360 -1.52 -7.84 4.40
C GLY A 360 -0.09 -7.72 4.94
N PHE A 361 0.18 -6.81 5.88
CA PHE A 361 1.52 -6.55 6.38
C PHE A 361 1.68 -6.86 7.87
N GLY A 362 2.94 -7.16 8.24
CA GLY A 362 3.34 -7.43 9.60
C GLY A 362 3.09 -8.88 10.03
N GLN A 363 3.73 -9.27 11.13
CA GLN A 363 3.59 -10.57 11.75
C GLN A 363 2.50 -10.54 12.84
N GLU A 364 2.06 -11.70 13.31
CA GLU A 364 1.05 -11.86 14.37
C GLU A 364 1.31 -10.97 15.61
N ARG A 365 2.58 -10.86 16.03
CA ARG A 365 3.02 -10.10 17.21
C ARG A 365 3.18 -8.59 16.97
N LEU A 366 2.68 -8.05 15.88
CA LEU A 366 2.86 -6.64 15.53
C LEU A 366 2.36 -5.69 16.62
N ILE A 367 1.19 -5.95 17.21
CA ILE A 367 0.60 -5.07 18.25
C ILE A 367 1.52 -5.02 19.46
N GLU A 368 2.04 -6.16 19.93
CA GLU A 368 3.03 -6.22 21.02
C GLU A 368 4.27 -5.39 20.71
N GLN A 369 4.78 -5.49 19.49
CA GLN A 369 5.95 -4.71 19.08
C GLN A 369 5.68 -3.21 19.08
N LEU A 370 4.50 -2.80 18.64
CA LEU A 370 4.11 -1.40 18.63
C LEU A 370 3.91 -0.86 20.05
N THR A 371 3.21 -1.58 20.91
CA THR A 371 3.02 -1.13 22.32
C THR A 371 4.34 -0.98 23.06
N ARG A 372 5.31 -1.87 22.81
CA ARG A 372 6.68 -1.74 23.37
C ARG A 372 7.42 -0.51 22.86
N ILE A 373 7.23 -0.13 21.59
CA ILE A 373 7.84 1.07 21.01
C ILE A 373 7.20 2.33 21.62
N LEU A 374 5.89 2.32 21.84
CA LEU A 374 5.18 3.46 22.41
C LEU A 374 5.51 3.68 23.90
N ALA A 375 5.96 2.64 24.60
CA ALA A 375 6.35 2.71 26.01
C ALA A 375 7.81 3.20 26.23
N GLN A 376 8.58 3.44 25.18
CA GLN A 376 9.95 3.97 25.19
C GLN A 376 9.97 5.48 25.00
#